data_f2b902ce00579ae03624168ad1be8fa3
#
_entry.id   f2b902ce00579ae03624168ad1be8fa3
#
_cell.length_a   1.000
_cell.length_b   1.000
_cell.length_c   1.000
_cell.angle_alpha   90.00
_cell.angle_beta   90.00
_cell.angle_gamma   90.00
#
_symmetry.space_group_name_H-M   'P 1'
#
loop_
_entity.id
_entity.type
_entity.pdbx_description
1 polymer ?
#
loop_
_entity_poly.entity_id
_entity_poly.type
_entity_poly.pdbx_seq_one_letter_code
_entity_poly.pdbx_strand_id
1 'polypeptide(L)'
;EGEDEDSEEKGAFNNAKVWKRMIIIIAGAVMNILLGFVMMFAFTVQADSYSSTTISQFQPNAFTANSGLQTGDKIVEVNGYSIWNSRDLQFAISTLPYETVEGNTLEVYKERATSAACGVYNKYAKDESLSKDELQKYYNALSEGCSKINKAASKDEAKKLLDETCKSIYALDKSYDISKYKTPEIDTTTSRPRFMGDVKVVRDGKEITLENVQFFTYYADEDAEKENKPTVAFDFAVEPIEKNVGTVLGETFTQTCSMAKTVWTSLVWLVQGRFTFNDMSGPVGIATAVTQVASMGLQTGFGDAVNNILFVMILITVNLGIVNMLPFPALDGGRFLFLLIEWIFKKPIPRKAEQIVNTVGLVLLLAFMLIISVKDVFQLVTGTFPGM
;
A
#
# COMPACT_ATOMS: atom_id res chain seq x y z
N GLU A 1 30.06 -24.35 -8.50
CA GLU A 1 30.92 -25.03 -9.54
C GLU A 1 30.17 -26.27 -10.00
N GLY A 2 29.96 -26.46 -11.31
CA GLY A 2 29.53 -27.72 -11.90
C GLY A 2 28.03 -27.89 -12.25
N GLU A 3 27.21 -26.85 -12.24
CA GLU A 3 25.82 -26.99 -12.75
C GLU A 3 25.79 -27.17 -14.28
N ASP A 4 26.70 -26.54 -14.99
CA ASP A 4 26.79 -26.58 -16.48
C ASP A 4 27.97 -27.40 -17.01
N GLU A 5 28.90 -27.88 -16.15
CA GLU A 5 30.06 -28.67 -16.55
C GLU A 5 29.87 -30.17 -16.33
N ASP A 6 30.29 -30.98 -17.29
CA ASP A 6 30.39 -32.43 -17.16
C ASP A 6 31.62 -32.77 -16.31
N SER A 7 31.49 -32.73 -14.99
CA SER A 7 32.51 -33.25 -14.11
C SER A 7 32.23 -34.72 -13.77
N GLU A 8 33.26 -35.58 -13.94
CA GLU A 8 33.17 -36.99 -13.57
C GLU A 8 33.24 -37.23 -12.04
N GLU A 9 33.29 -36.15 -11.24
CA GLU A 9 33.31 -36.25 -9.79
C GLU A 9 32.01 -36.77 -9.23
N LYS A 10 32.07 -37.75 -8.33
CA LYS A 10 30.87 -38.36 -7.68
C LYS A 10 30.04 -37.35 -6.89
N GLY A 11 30.55 -36.18 -6.59
CA GLY A 11 29.87 -35.09 -5.85
C GLY A 11 29.27 -33.99 -6.74
N ALA A 12 29.45 -34.07 -8.05
CA ALA A 12 28.92 -33.06 -8.98
C ALA A 12 27.41 -33.01 -8.96
N PHE A 13 26.80 -31.81 -9.09
CA PHE A 13 25.36 -31.58 -9.10
C PHE A 13 24.63 -32.51 -10.07
N ASN A 14 25.20 -32.69 -11.27
CA ASN A 14 24.60 -33.51 -12.32
C ASN A 14 24.56 -35.02 -12.01
N ASN A 15 25.43 -35.50 -11.13
CA ASN A 15 25.51 -36.90 -10.71
C ASN A 15 24.63 -37.18 -9.46
N ALA A 16 24.05 -36.14 -8.85
CA ALA A 16 23.18 -36.28 -7.67
C ALA A 16 21.79 -36.77 -8.09
N LYS A 17 21.09 -37.48 -7.17
CA LYS A 17 19.70 -37.89 -7.36
C LYS A 17 18.82 -36.67 -7.58
N VAL A 18 17.80 -36.78 -8.45
CA VAL A 18 16.91 -35.68 -8.84
C VAL A 18 16.38 -34.88 -7.63
N TRP A 19 15.88 -35.58 -6.60
CA TRP A 19 15.37 -34.91 -5.41
C TRP A 19 16.41 -34.07 -4.66
N LYS A 20 17.71 -34.45 -4.67
CA LYS A 20 18.79 -33.66 -4.08
C LYS A 20 19.06 -32.40 -4.90
N ARG A 21 19.02 -32.52 -6.22
CA ARG A 21 19.15 -31.36 -7.14
C ARG A 21 18.00 -30.37 -6.93
N MET A 22 16.75 -30.86 -6.77
CA MET A 22 15.59 -30.07 -6.46
C MET A 22 15.75 -29.27 -5.15
N ILE A 23 16.26 -29.93 -4.07
CA ILE A 23 16.50 -29.25 -2.79
C ILE A 23 17.56 -28.13 -2.94
N ILE A 24 18.63 -28.38 -3.68
CA ILE A 24 19.69 -27.38 -3.88
C ILE A 24 19.14 -26.13 -4.58
N ILE A 25 18.32 -26.31 -5.60
CA ILE A 25 17.70 -25.20 -6.34
C ILE A 25 16.74 -24.41 -5.43
N ILE A 26 15.87 -25.10 -4.70
CA ILE A 26 14.94 -24.45 -3.75
C ILE A 26 15.69 -23.73 -2.63
N ALA A 27 16.85 -24.26 -2.20
CA ALA A 27 17.61 -23.69 -1.10
C ALA A 27 17.99 -22.22 -1.34
N GLY A 28 18.28 -21.82 -2.59
CA GLY A 28 18.57 -20.42 -2.95
C GLY A 28 17.39 -19.50 -2.61
N ALA A 29 16.21 -19.83 -3.08
CA ALA A 29 14.99 -19.05 -2.81
C ALA A 29 14.61 -19.05 -1.32
N VAL A 30 14.71 -20.21 -0.65
CA VAL A 30 14.45 -20.34 0.79
C VAL A 30 15.44 -19.47 1.59
N MET A 31 16.71 -19.44 1.24
CA MET A 31 17.71 -18.60 1.91
C MET A 31 17.40 -17.11 1.75
N ASN A 32 16.90 -16.66 0.62
CA ASN A 32 16.46 -15.28 0.43
C ASN A 32 15.27 -14.96 1.36
N ILE A 33 14.29 -15.84 1.46
CA ILE A 33 13.13 -15.65 2.37
C ILE A 33 13.59 -15.66 3.84
N LEU A 34 14.50 -16.56 4.22
CA LEU A 34 15.08 -16.60 5.57
C LEU A 34 15.88 -15.34 5.88
N LEU A 35 16.68 -14.84 4.93
CA LEU A 35 17.39 -13.57 5.10
C LEU A 35 16.40 -12.42 5.25
N GLY A 36 15.37 -12.36 4.43
CA GLY A 36 14.29 -11.39 4.56
C GLY A 36 13.61 -11.44 5.93
N PHE A 37 13.37 -12.65 6.47
CA PHE A 37 12.84 -12.84 7.81
C PHE A 37 13.76 -12.31 8.92
N VAL A 38 15.07 -12.60 8.84
CA VAL A 38 16.06 -12.10 9.81
C VAL A 38 16.16 -10.57 9.77
N MET A 39 16.16 -10.00 8.57
CA MET A 39 16.16 -8.54 8.40
C MET A 39 14.84 -7.92 8.89
N MET A 40 13.69 -8.57 8.64
CA MET A 40 12.38 -8.15 9.17
C MET A 40 12.37 -8.20 10.70
N PHE A 41 12.97 -9.22 11.32
CA PHE A 41 13.14 -9.27 12.77
C PHE A 41 13.93 -8.07 13.29
N ALA A 42 15.06 -7.75 12.66
CA ALA A 42 15.87 -6.59 13.03
C ALA A 42 15.08 -5.28 12.85
N PHE A 43 14.21 -5.19 11.85
CA PHE A 43 13.32 -4.05 11.62
C PHE A 43 12.22 -3.95 12.68
N THR A 44 11.53 -5.06 12.97
CA THR A 44 10.41 -5.07 13.95
C THR A 44 10.87 -4.81 15.38
N VAL A 45 12.07 -5.26 15.74
CA VAL A 45 12.64 -4.98 17.09
C VAL A 45 12.86 -3.49 17.33
N GLN A 46 13.02 -2.66 16.30
CA GLN A 46 13.26 -1.23 16.47
C GLN A 46 11.99 -0.42 16.70
N ALA A 47 10.83 -0.93 16.30
CA ALA A 47 9.55 -0.24 16.48
C ALA A 47 9.14 -0.20 17.98
N ASP A 48 8.54 0.89 18.42
CA ASP A 48 8.02 1.03 19.79
C ASP A 48 6.66 0.34 19.97
N SER A 49 5.86 0.29 18.90
CA SER A 49 4.56 -0.38 18.86
C SER A 49 4.24 -0.79 17.42
N TYR A 50 3.23 -1.62 17.22
CA TYR A 50 2.77 -2.04 15.90
C TYR A 50 1.33 -1.57 15.67
N SER A 51 0.94 -1.41 14.41
CA SER A 51 -0.42 -1.06 14.03
C SER A 51 -1.26 -2.30 13.80
N SER A 52 -2.35 -2.43 14.53
CA SER A 52 -3.35 -3.48 14.29
C SER A 52 -4.18 -3.19 13.02
N THR A 53 -5.23 -3.97 12.78
CA THR A 53 -6.26 -3.71 11.78
C THR A 53 -7.60 -3.36 12.40
N THR A 54 -7.63 -3.11 13.71
CA THR A 54 -8.82 -2.73 14.48
C THR A 54 -8.92 -1.21 14.53
N ILE A 55 -10.07 -0.67 14.14
CA ILE A 55 -10.32 0.77 14.13
C ILE A 55 -10.47 1.28 15.55
N SER A 56 -9.62 2.23 15.94
CA SER A 56 -9.69 2.89 17.25
C SER A 56 -10.47 4.19 17.25
N GLN A 57 -10.33 4.97 16.16
CA GLN A 57 -10.90 6.30 16.08
C GLN A 57 -11.03 6.73 14.62
N PHE A 58 -12.10 7.46 14.29
CA PHE A 58 -12.27 8.11 12.98
C PHE A 58 -11.82 9.56 13.02
N GLN A 59 -11.34 10.03 11.87
CA GLN A 59 -11.17 11.47 11.66
C GLN A 59 -12.54 12.16 11.57
N PRO A 60 -12.61 13.48 11.83
CA PRO A 60 -13.83 14.22 11.61
C PRO A 60 -14.31 14.04 10.16
N ASN A 61 -15.57 13.69 9.99
CA ASN A 61 -16.17 13.45 8.67
C ASN A 61 -15.55 12.27 7.89
N ALA A 62 -15.18 11.20 8.56
CA ALA A 62 -14.66 10.01 7.89
C ALA A 62 -15.69 9.42 6.92
N PHE A 63 -15.29 9.24 5.65
CA PHE A 63 -16.12 8.62 4.62
C PHE A 63 -16.37 7.15 4.93
N THR A 64 -15.36 6.48 5.47
CA THR A 64 -15.46 5.07 5.87
C THR A 64 -16.48 4.87 6.99
N ALA A 65 -16.56 5.79 7.98
CA ALA A 65 -17.58 5.76 9.02
C ALA A 65 -19.00 5.99 8.45
N ASN A 66 -19.12 6.94 7.52
CA ASN A 66 -20.39 7.23 6.84
C ASN A 66 -20.86 6.03 5.98
N SER A 67 -19.94 5.19 5.54
CA SER A 67 -20.19 3.96 4.78
C SER A 67 -20.46 2.74 5.67
N GLY A 68 -20.50 2.90 7.01
CA GLY A 68 -20.92 1.86 7.95
C GLY A 68 -19.82 1.21 8.78
N LEU A 69 -18.53 1.58 8.60
CA LEU A 69 -17.46 1.16 9.50
C LEU A 69 -17.66 1.79 10.89
N GLN A 70 -17.29 1.07 11.94
CA GLN A 70 -17.44 1.48 13.34
C GLN A 70 -16.13 1.32 14.11
N THR A 71 -15.98 2.08 15.18
CA THR A 71 -14.90 1.88 16.15
C THR A 71 -15.01 0.48 16.75
N GLY A 72 -13.88 -0.21 16.87
CA GLY A 72 -13.83 -1.61 17.30
C GLY A 72 -13.92 -2.64 16.17
N ASP A 73 -14.25 -2.23 14.94
CA ASP A 73 -14.22 -3.13 13.78
C ASP A 73 -12.78 -3.57 13.48
N LYS A 74 -12.56 -4.88 13.41
CA LYS A 74 -11.31 -5.44 12.91
C LYS A 74 -11.46 -5.73 11.42
N ILE A 75 -10.73 -5.00 10.58
CA ILE A 75 -10.73 -5.22 9.13
C ILE A 75 -9.95 -6.49 8.81
N VAL A 76 -10.59 -7.44 8.12
CA VAL A 76 -10.00 -8.75 7.77
C VAL A 76 -9.91 -9.00 6.26
N GLU A 77 -10.66 -8.24 5.46
CA GLU A 77 -10.62 -8.34 3.99
C GLU A 77 -11.04 -7.01 3.35
N VAL A 78 -10.42 -6.64 2.25
CA VAL A 78 -10.83 -5.51 1.40
C VAL A 78 -10.84 -5.98 -0.04
N ASN A 79 -11.99 -5.90 -0.70
CA ASN A 79 -12.17 -6.26 -2.11
C ASN A 79 -11.64 -7.68 -2.47
N GLY A 80 -11.83 -8.65 -1.56
CA GLY A 80 -11.34 -10.03 -1.73
C GLY A 80 -9.88 -10.24 -1.33
N TYR A 81 -9.16 -9.18 -0.94
CA TYR A 81 -7.79 -9.28 -0.45
C TYR A 81 -7.78 -9.40 1.08
N SER A 82 -7.26 -10.51 1.59
CA SER A 82 -7.18 -10.78 3.04
C SER A 82 -6.20 -9.83 3.74
N ILE A 83 -6.60 -9.28 4.87
CA ILE A 83 -5.83 -8.31 5.65
C ILE A 83 -5.29 -9.00 6.91
N TRP A 84 -3.98 -9.10 7.03
CA TRP A 84 -3.30 -9.70 8.18
C TRP A 84 -2.63 -8.65 9.08
N ASN A 85 -2.25 -7.51 8.49
CA ASN A 85 -1.62 -6.39 9.17
C ASN A 85 -1.95 -5.05 8.48
N SER A 86 -1.47 -3.95 9.04
CA SER A 86 -1.72 -2.61 8.50
C SER A 86 -1.13 -2.36 7.10
N ARG A 87 -0.06 -3.07 6.71
CA ARG A 87 0.51 -2.96 5.35
C ARG A 87 -0.37 -3.63 4.31
N ASP A 88 -0.94 -4.78 4.64
CA ASP A 88 -1.95 -5.41 3.78
C ASP A 88 -3.13 -4.47 3.54
N LEU A 89 -3.56 -3.79 4.60
CA LEU A 89 -4.65 -2.83 4.51
C LEU A 89 -4.29 -1.66 3.60
N GLN A 90 -3.07 -1.10 3.76
CA GLN A 90 -2.58 -0.03 2.89
C GLN A 90 -2.48 -0.48 1.43
N PHE A 91 -1.91 -1.67 1.18
CA PHE A 91 -1.83 -2.25 -0.17
C PHE A 91 -3.21 -2.45 -0.79
N ALA A 92 -4.14 -3.07 -0.04
CA ALA A 92 -5.49 -3.34 -0.53
C ALA A 92 -6.24 -2.05 -0.91
N ILE A 93 -6.14 -1.01 -0.07
CA ILE A 93 -6.80 0.28 -0.32
C ILE A 93 -6.14 1.00 -1.51
N SER A 94 -4.80 0.99 -1.61
CA SER A 94 -4.08 1.66 -2.72
C SER A 94 -4.36 1.02 -4.09
N THR A 95 -4.86 -0.21 -4.11
CA THR A 95 -5.19 -0.96 -5.34
C THR A 95 -6.70 -1.01 -5.64
N LEU A 96 -7.51 -0.27 -4.88
CA LEU A 96 -8.94 -0.17 -5.15
C LEU A 96 -9.21 0.49 -6.50
N PRO A 97 -10.23 0.03 -7.23
CA PRO A 97 -10.71 0.77 -8.38
C PRO A 97 -11.34 2.10 -7.93
N TYR A 98 -11.27 3.11 -8.78
CA TYR A 98 -11.97 4.36 -8.53
C TYR A 98 -12.87 4.72 -9.71
N GLU A 99 -13.96 5.40 -9.40
CA GLU A 99 -14.85 6.05 -10.37
C GLU A 99 -14.73 7.56 -10.27
N THR A 100 -14.94 8.25 -11.37
CA THR A 100 -14.96 9.70 -11.39
C THR A 100 -16.40 10.18 -11.33
N VAL A 101 -16.76 10.93 -10.28
CA VAL A 101 -18.09 11.48 -10.08
C VAL A 101 -18.09 12.97 -10.46
N GLU A 102 -19.15 13.41 -11.16
CA GLU A 102 -19.28 14.82 -11.57
C GLU A 102 -19.31 15.75 -10.36
N GLY A 103 -18.56 16.85 -10.44
CA GLY A 103 -18.40 17.82 -9.36
C GLY A 103 -19.69 18.54 -8.95
N ASN A 104 -20.71 18.55 -9.83
CA ASN A 104 -21.99 19.20 -9.59
C ASN A 104 -23.01 18.35 -8.83
N THR A 105 -22.68 17.12 -8.45
CA THR A 105 -23.61 16.26 -7.66
C THR A 105 -23.75 16.77 -6.22
N LEU A 106 -24.91 16.48 -5.58
CA LEU A 106 -25.11 16.84 -4.18
C LEU A 106 -24.11 16.17 -3.25
N GLU A 107 -23.73 14.93 -3.55
CA GLU A 107 -22.80 14.15 -2.75
C GLU A 107 -21.40 14.76 -2.79
N VAL A 108 -20.87 15.10 -3.99
CA VAL A 108 -19.57 15.78 -4.13
C VAL A 108 -19.59 17.14 -3.45
N TYR A 109 -20.72 17.87 -3.52
CA TYR A 109 -20.89 19.13 -2.81
C TYR A 109 -20.75 18.95 -1.29
N LYS A 110 -21.42 17.95 -0.71
CA LYS A 110 -21.34 17.64 0.73
C LYS A 110 -19.91 17.29 1.15
N GLU A 111 -19.22 16.46 0.37
CA GLU A 111 -17.83 16.09 0.62
C GLU A 111 -16.91 17.31 0.65
N ARG A 112 -17.05 18.21 -0.32
CA ARG A 112 -16.26 19.44 -0.37
C ARG A 112 -16.62 20.42 0.75
N ALA A 113 -17.90 20.53 1.08
CA ALA A 113 -18.36 21.36 2.18
C ALA A 113 -17.79 20.87 3.52
N THR A 114 -17.82 19.58 3.79
CA THR A 114 -17.22 19.01 5.00
C THR A 114 -15.69 19.14 5.00
N SER A 115 -15.03 18.96 3.86
CA SER A 115 -13.59 19.20 3.71
C SER A 115 -13.22 20.65 3.98
N ALA A 116 -14.03 21.62 3.51
CA ALA A 116 -13.84 23.04 3.80
C ALA A 116 -13.99 23.35 5.29
N ALA A 117 -14.99 22.76 5.97
CA ALA A 117 -15.14 22.88 7.42
C ALA A 117 -13.94 22.30 8.19
N CYS A 118 -13.42 21.13 7.75
CA CYS A 118 -12.19 20.55 8.29
C CYS A 118 -10.98 21.47 8.08
N GLY A 119 -10.88 22.15 6.93
CA GLY A 119 -9.84 23.16 6.67
C GLY A 119 -9.86 24.32 7.67
N VAL A 120 -11.05 24.74 8.09
CA VAL A 120 -11.20 25.77 9.15
C VAL A 120 -10.72 25.22 10.50
N TYR A 121 -11.14 24.00 10.87
CA TYR A 121 -10.70 23.36 12.12
C TYR A 121 -9.18 23.16 12.17
N ASN A 122 -8.56 22.75 11.06
CA ASN A 122 -7.13 22.46 11.00
C ASN A 122 -6.25 23.68 11.30
N LYS A 123 -6.77 24.90 11.18
CA LYS A 123 -6.05 26.12 11.60
C LYS A 123 -5.85 26.13 13.12
N TYR A 124 -6.83 25.64 13.88
CA TYR A 124 -6.79 25.54 15.34
C TYR A 124 -6.11 24.27 15.84
N ALA A 125 -6.27 23.16 15.12
CA ALA A 125 -5.64 21.89 15.47
C ALA A 125 -4.10 21.93 15.45
N LYS A 126 -3.51 22.90 14.71
CA LYS A 126 -2.06 23.15 14.65
C LYS A 126 -1.58 24.18 15.66
N ASP A 127 -2.48 24.78 16.44
CA ASP A 127 -2.13 25.80 17.44
C ASP A 127 -1.71 25.12 18.75
N GLU A 128 -0.40 25.05 18.99
CA GLU A 128 0.20 24.44 20.19
C GLU A 128 -0.16 25.19 21.49
N SER A 129 -0.73 26.38 21.40
CA SER A 129 -1.15 27.17 22.56
C SER A 129 -2.50 26.70 23.16
N LEU A 130 -3.29 25.94 22.38
CA LEU A 130 -4.59 25.42 22.81
C LEU A 130 -4.44 24.15 23.65
N SER A 131 -5.15 24.11 24.77
CA SER A 131 -5.24 22.90 25.58
C SER A 131 -6.04 21.78 24.88
N LYS A 132 -5.83 20.54 25.30
CA LYS A 132 -6.60 19.38 24.77
C LYS A 132 -8.10 19.56 24.93
N ASP A 133 -8.57 20.14 26.04
CA ASP A 133 -9.99 20.37 26.30
C ASP A 133 -10.58 21.46 25.38
N GLU A 134 -9.78 22.47 25.05
CA GLU A 134 -10.19 23.48 24.08
C GLU A 134 -10.26 22.90 22.68
N LEU A 135 -9.23 22.18 22.23
CA LEU A 135 -9.25 21.48 20.94
C LEU A 135 -10.44 20.52 20.82
N GLN A 136 -10.83 19.85 21.90
CA GLN A 136 -12.00 18.98 21.91
C GLN A 136 -13.32 19.74 21.64
N LYS A 137 -13.43 20.99 22.06
CA LYS A 137 -14.62 21.83 21.75
C LYS A 137 -14.69 22.16 20.26
N TYR A 138 -13.55 22.54 19.66
CA TYR A 138 -13.46 22.76 18.21
C TYR A 138 -13.80 21.49 17.43
N TYR A 139 -13.27 20.34 17.87
CA TYR A 139 -13.57 19.04 17.26
C TYR A 139 -15.07 18.69 17.33
N ASN A 140 -15.71 18.91 18.49
CA ASN A 140 -17.12 18.62 18.66
C ASN A 140 -17.99 19.50 17.75
N ALA A 141 -17.68 20.79 17.64
CA ALA A 141 -18.38 21.71 16.73
C ALA A 141 -18.24 21.28 15.27
N LEU A 142 -17.03 20.87 14.85
CA LEU A 142 -16.80 20.34 13.51
C LEU A 142 -17.59 19.04 13.27
N SER A 143 -17.48 18.08 14.17
CA SER A 143 -18.10 16.74 14.01
C SER A 143 -19.62 16.85 13.92
N GLU A 144 -20.25 17.66 14.78
CA GLU A 144 -21.68 17.93 14.72
C GLU A 144 -22.08 18.59 13.41
N GLY A 145 -21.32 19.61 12.98
CA GLY A 145 -21.57 20.30 11.73
C GLY A 145 -21.43 19.40 10.50
N CYS A 146 -20.39 18.61 10.42
CA CYS A 146 -20.18 17.64 9.34
C CYS A 146 -21.30 16.60 9.28
N SER A 147 -21.76 16.10 10.43
CA SER A 147 -22.90 15.17 10.49
C SER A 147 -24.19 15.80 9.91
N LYS A 148 -24.43 17.07 10.16
CA LYS A 148 -25.58 17.80 9.59
C LYS A 148 -25.42 18.00 8.09
N ILE A 149 -24.25 18.44 7.61
CA ILE A 149 -23.96 18.63 6.18
C ILE A 149 -24.18 17.33 5.40
N ASN A 150 -23.71 16.19 5.94
CA ASN A 150 -23.88 14.89 5.29
C ASN A 150 -25.35 14.46 5.16
N LYS A 151 -26.23 14.95 6.02
CA LYS A 151 -27.68 14.66 5.99
C LYS A 151 -28.48 15.67 5.17
N ALA A 152 -27.85 16.74 4.65
CA ALA A 152 -28.55 17.75 3.87
C ALA A 152 -29.25 17.17 2.64
N ALA A 153 -30.46 17.59 2.36
CA ALA A 153 -31.26 17.13 1.22
C ALA A 153 -31.00 17.95 -0.07
N SER A 154 -30.32 19.10 0.04
CA SER A 154 -30.00 19.97 -1.09
C SER A 154 -28.65 20.68 -0.91
N LYS A 155 -28.09 21.20 -2.03
CA LYS A 155 -26.85 21.99 -2.00
C LYS A 155 -27.01 23.29 -1.20
N ASP A 156 -28.18 23.95 -1.30
CA ASP A 156 -28.46 25.18 -0.56
C ASP A 156 -28.49 24.91 0.96
N GLU A 157 -29.12 23.82 1.36
CA GLU A 157 -29.11 23.38 2.76
C GLU A 157 -27.68 23.04 3.23
N ALA A 158 -26.91 22.28 2.43
CA ALA A 158 -25.51 21.95 2.76
C ALA A 158 -24.66 23.22 2.87
N LYS A 159 -24.86 24.23 2.00
CA LYS A 159 -24.17 25.53 2.06
C LYS A 159 -24.49 26.29 3.34
N LYS A 160 -25.78 26.33 3.74
CA LYS A 160 -26.20 26.96 4.99
C LYS A 160 -25.57 26.28 6.19
N LEU A 161 -25.61 24.94 6.23
CA LEU A 161 -25.01 24.17 7.32
C LEU A 161 -23.47 24.30 7.39
N LEU A 162 -22.80 24.42 6.23
CA LEU A 162 -21.37 24.75 6.17
C LEU A 162 -21.09 26.12 6.81
N ASP A 163 -21.87 27.14 6.45
CA ASP A 163 -21.75 28.49 7.00
C ASP A 163 -21.94 28.49 8.51
N GLU A 164 -22.99 27.84 9.01
CA GLU A 164 -23.27 27.68 10.44
C GLU A 164 -22.13 26.94 11.17
N THR A 165 -21.61 25.85 10.57
CA THR A 165 -20.51 25.07 11.14
C THR A 165 -19.23 25.89 11.25
N CYS A 166 -18.83 26.57 10.18
CA CYS A 166 -17.63 27.41 10.20
C CYS A 166 -17.75 28.57 11.20
N LYS A 167 -18.93 29.21 11.27
CA LYS A 167 -19.20 30.26 12.28
C LYS A 167 -19.11 29.72 13.70
N SER A 168 -19.63 28.52 13.96
CA SER A 168 -19.55 27.91 15.29
C SER A 168 -18.10 27.61 15.71
N ILE A 169 -17.26 27.18 14.76
CA ILE A 169 -15.83 26.97 15.00
C ILE A 169 -15.13 28.31 15.31
N TYR A 170 -15.33 29.35 14.48
CA TYR A 170 -14.73 30.66 14.70
C TYR A 170 -15.24 31.35 15.96
N ALA A 171 -16.47 31.10 16.38
CA ALA A 171 -17.03 31.67 17.62
C ALA A 171 -16.36 31.14 18.91
N LEU A 172 -15.67 30.00 18.84
CA LEU A 172 -14.87 29.49 19.95
C LEU A 172 -13.56 30.27 20.14
N ASP A 173 -13.07 30.91 19.09
CA ASP A 173 -11.92 31.81 19.11
C ASP A 173 -12.36 33.25 19.48
N LYS A 174 -12.20 33.63 20.73
CA LYS A 174 -12.56 34.96 21.22
C LYS A 174 -11.73 36.09 20.60
N SER A 175 -10.59 35.77 19.97
CA SER A 175 -9.72 36.75 19.30
C SER A 175 -10.12 36.99 17.87
N TYR A 176 -10.95 36.10 17.26
CA TYR A 176 -11.36 36.19 15.87
C TYR A 176 -12.48 37.21 15.66
N ASP A 177 -12.24 38.16 14.77
CA ASP A 177 -13.26 39.14 14.37
C ASP A 177 -14.24 38.51 13.36
N ILE A 178 -15.39 38.11 13.85
CA ILE A 178 -16.43 37.43 13.06
C ILE A 178 -16.95 38.28 11.87
N SER A 179 -16.75 39.62 11.91
CA SER A 179 -17.14 40.48 10.79
C SER A 179 -16.30 40.25 9.52
N LYS A 180 -15.12 39.66 9.68
CA LYS A 180 -14.20 39.28 8.59
C LYS A 180 -14.46 37.88 8.02
N TYR A 181 -15.39 37.15 8.64
CA TYR A 181 -15.73 35.81 8.18
C TYR A 181 -16.37 35.84 6.79
N LYS A 182 -15.94 34.93 5.95
CA LYS A 182 -16.56 34.61 4.67
C LYS A 182 -16.79 33.11 4.59
N THR A 183 -17.99 32.72 4.16
CA THR A 183 -18.31 31.32 3.90
C THR A 183 -17.36 30.77 2.83
N PRO A 184 -16.71 29.63 3.05
CA PRO A 184 -15.88 29.00 2.03
C PRO A 184 -16.66 28.75 0.74
N GLU A 185 -16.08 29.13 -0.38
CA GLU A 185 -16.61 28.80 -1.70
C GLU A 185 -16.32 27.32 -2.01
N ILE A 186 -17.34 26.65 -2.54
CA ILE A 186 -17.24 25.25 -2.94
C ILE A 186 -17.18 25.18 -4.46
N ASP A 187 -16.07 24.68 -4.99
CA ASP A 187 -16.00 24.38 -6.41
C ASP A 187 -16.97 23.24 -6.74
N THR A 188 -17.77 23.43 -7.77
CA THR A 188 -18.75 22.47 -8.28
C THR A 188 -18.47 22.04 -9.71
N THR A 189 -17.37 22.49 -10.29
CA THR A 189 -17.04 22.27 -11.68
C THR A 189 -16.13 21.07 -11.89
N THR A 190 -15.19 20.83 -10.97
CA THR A 190 -14.22 19.75 -11.06
C THR A 190 -14.82 18.41 -10.63
N SER A 191 -14.66 17.38 -11.44
CA SER A 191 -15.03 16.01 -11.06
C SER A 191 -14.17 15.50 -9.90
N ARG A 192 -14.68 14.52 -9.15
CA ARG A 192 -13.95 13.94 -8.02
C ARG A 192 -13.82 12.43 -8.18
N PRO A 193 -12.61 11.86 -8.04
CA PRO A 193 -12.43 10.42 -7.97
C PRO A 193 -12.91 9.89 -6.62
N ARG A 194 -13.52 8.71 -6.63
CA ARG A 194 -13.97 7.98 -5.46
C ARG A 194 -13.41 6.56 -5.50
N PHE A 195 -12.69 6.19 -4.47
CA PHE A 195 -12.27 4.81 -4.25
C PHE A 195 -13.32 4.11 -3.41
N MET A 196 -13.88 3.03 -3.93
CA MET A 196 -14.86 2.22 -3.23
C MET A 196 -14.48 0.76 -3.28
N GLY A 197 -14.81 0.04 -2.22
CA GLY A 197 -14.60 -1.40 -2.15
C GLY A 197 -15.39 -2.06 -1.05
N ASP A 198 -15.60 -3.35 -1.19
CA ASP A 198 -16.25 -4.15 -0.16
C ASP A 198 -15.26 -4.43 0.97
N VAL A 199 -15.67 -4.20 2.20
CA VAL A 199 -14.86 -4.39 3.39
C VAL A 199 -15.51 -5.42 4.29
N LYS A 200 -14.77 -6.50 4.60
CA LYS A 200 -15.19 -7.47 5.59
C LYS A 200 -14.53 -7.15 6.91
N VAL A 201 -15.32 -7.04 7.95
CA VAL A 201 -14.88 -6.77 9.32
C VAL A 201 -15.35 -7.84 10.29
N VAL A 202 -14.63 -7.98 11.39
CA VAL A 202 -15.11 -8.71 12.57
C VAL A 202 -15.59 -7.68 13.58
N ARG A 203 -16.89 -7.66 13.86
CA ARG A 203 -17.57 -6.81 14.84
C ARG A 203 -18.28 -7.70 15.85
N ASP A 204 -17.99 -7.53 17.14
CA ASP A 204 -18.54 -8.35 18.22
C ASP A 204 -18.40 -9.86 17.98
N GLY A 205 -17.26 -10.27 17.42
CA GLY A 205 -16.96 -11.68 17.12
C GLY A 205 -17.68 -12.23 15.88
N LYS A 206 -18.41 -11.43 15.12
CA LYS A 206 -19.11 -11.83 13.89
C LYS A 206 -18.50 -11.18 12.67
N GLU A 207 -18.37 -11.93 11.60
CA GLU A 207 -17.98 -11.38 10.30
C GLU A 207 -19.16 -10.64 9.66
N ILE A 208 -18.92 -9.40 9.23
CA ILE A 208 -19.87 -8.53 8.54
C ILE A 208 -19.19 -8.02 7.28
N THR A 209 -19.86 -8.11 6.14
CA THR A 209 -19.42 -7.49 4.90
C THR A 209 -20.18 -6.18 4.70
N LEU A 210 -19.43 -5.10 4.54
CA LEU A 210 -19.94 -3.78 4.19
C LEU A 210 -19.64 -3.57 2.70
N GLU A 211 -20.67 -3.36 1.92
CA GLU A 211 -20.54 -3.15 0.47
C GLU A 211 -20.29 -1.67 0.16
N ASN A 212 -19.46 -1.42 -0.86
CA ASN A 212 -19.20 -0.07 -1.40
C ASN A 212 -18.72 0.93 -0.34
N VAL A 213 -17.85 0.52 0.56
CA VAL A 213 -17.22 1.45 1.53
C VAL A 213 -16.39 2.46 0.77
N GLN A 214 -16.70 3.75 0.96
CA GLN A 214 -15.96 4.85 0.35
C GLN A 214 -14.76 5.22 1.21
N PHE A 215 -13.59 5.34 0.58
CA PHE A 215 -12.35 5.74 1.23
C PHE A 215 -12.02 7.21 0.97
N PHE A 216 -11.27 7.82 1.88
CA PHE A 216 -10.83 9.20 1.74
C PHE A 216 -9.87 9.35 0.56
N THR A 217 -10.14 10.34 -0.29
CA THR A 217 -9.39 10.59 -1.52
C THR A 217 -8.84 12.00 -1.52
N TYR A 218 -7.59 12.16 -1.93
CA TYR A 218 -6.95 13.45 -2.09
C TYR A 218 -5.98 13.43 -3.27
N TYR A 219 -5.54 14.60 -3.73
CA TYR A 219 -4.42 14.73 -4.65
C TYR A 219 -3.19 15.15 -3.85
N ALA A 220 -2.05 14.52 -4.12
CA ALA A 220 -0.81 14.78 -3.38
C ALA A 220 -0.31 16.21 -3.63
N ASP A 221 -0.48 16.71 -4.86
CA ASP A 221 -0.10 18.05 -5.31
C ASP A 221 -0.97 18.51 -6.49
N GLU A 222 -0.71 19.73 -6.98
CA GLU A 222 -1.44 20.32 -8.13
C GLU A 222 -1.21 19.56 -9.44
N ASP A 223 -0.08 18.94 -9.62
CA ASP A 223 0.23 18.19 -10.84
C ASP A 223 -0.47 16.84 -10.84
N ALA A 224 -0.57 16.18 -9.69
CA ALA A 224 -1.41 14.99 -9.50
C ALA A 224 -2.90 15.29 -9.79
N GLU A 225 -3.38 16.48 -9.42
CA GLU A 225 -4.74 16.92 -9.74
C GLU A 225 -4.94 17.14 -11.24
N LYS A 226 -4.00 17.82 -11.91
CA LYS A 226 -4.04 18.05 -13.37
C LYS A 226 -4.00 16.74 -14.16
N GLU A 227 -3.22 15.78 -13.71
CA GLU A 227 -3.09 14.46 -14.33
C GLU A 227 -4.20 13.48 -13.90
N ASN A 228 -5.12 13.90 -13.03
CA ASN A 228 -6.16 13.08 -12.44
C ASN A 228 -5.60 11.77 -11.81
N LYS A 229 -4.52 11.92 -11.03
CA LYS A 229 -3.88 10.84 -10.27
C LYS A 229 -4.24 10.93 -8.78
N PRO A 230 -5.42 10.48 -8.39
CA PRO A 230 -5.86 10.55 -6.99
C PRO A 230 -5.10 9.56 -6.13
N THR A 231 -4.92 9.92 -4.88
CA THR A 231 -4.38 9.07 -3.83
C THR A 231 -5.46 8.77 -2.80
N VAL A 232 -5.48 7.54 -2.32
CA VAL A 232 -6.36 7.11 -1.25
C VAL A 232 -5.62 7.09 0.09
N ALA A 233 -6.30 7.48 1.17
CA ALA A 233 -5.74 7.45 2.51
C ALA A 233 -6.74 6.93 3.54
N PHE A 234 -6.22 6.60 4.72
CA PHE A 234 -7.02 6.28 5.88
C PHE A 234 -7.63 7.55 6.48
N ASP A 235 -8.92 7.51 6.76
CA ASP A 235 -9.64 8.52 7.53
C ASP A 235 -9.99 8.02 8.94
N PHE A 236 -9.26 7.00 9.38
CA PHE A 236 -9.35 6.41 10.71
C PHE A 236 -7.95 6.07 11.24
N ALA A 237 -7.83 5.98 12.55
CA ALA A 237 -6.69 5.42 13.24
C ALA A 237 -6.98 3.97 13.66
N VAL A 238 -5.93 3.17 13.78
CA VAL A 238 -6.03 1.78 14.26
C VAL A 238 -5.44 1.65 15.66
N GLU A 239 -5.86 0.63 16.38
CA GLU A 239 -5.33 0.34 17.71
C GLU A 239 -3.85 -0.03 17.65
N PRO A 240 -3.01 0.50 18.56
CA PRO A 240 -1.63 0.06 18.66
C PRO A 240 -1.56 -1.32 19.33
N ILE A 241 -0.62 -2.15 18.86
CA ILE A 241 -0.25 -3.41 19.50
C ILE A 241 1.00 -3.13 20.34
N GLU A 242 0.92 -3.38 21.65
CA GLU A 242 2.05 -3.20 22.56
C GLU A 242 3.19 -4.16 22.25
N LYS A 243 4.41 -3.65 22.33
CA LYS A 243 5.61 -4.42 22.08
C LYS A 243 5.92 -5.36 23.26
N ASN A 244 6.05 -6.62 22.95
CA ASN A 244 6.60 -7.66 23.82
C ASN A 244 7.26 -8.76 22.96
N VAL A 245 7.95 -9.71 23.58
CA VAL A 245 8.67 -10.75 22.84
C VAL A 245 7.74 -11.55 21.91
N GLY A 246 6.52 -11.85 22.37
CA GLY A 246 5.53 -12.59 21.57
C GLY A 246 5.04 -11.77 20.38
N THR A 247 4.72 -10.48 20.59
CA THR A 247 4.26 -9.61 19.51
C THR A 247 5.36 -9.30 18.51
N VAL A 248 6.63 -9.15 18.94
CA VAL A 248 7.78 -9.00 18.04
C VAL A 248 7.91 -10.19 17.09
N LEU A 249 7.90 -11.43 17.65
CA LEU A 249 8.01 -12.64 16.82
C LEU A 249 6.79 -12.84 15.92
N GLY A 250 5.60 -12.61 16.46
CA GLY A 250 4.34 -12.68 15.71
C GLY A 250 4.31 -11.69 14.56
N GLU A 251 4.66 -10.42 14.80
CA GLU A 251 4.70 -9.38 13.78
C GLU A 251 5.78 -9.64 12.73
N THR A 252 6.98 -10.10 13.14
CA THR A 252 8.03 -10.49 12.20
C THR A 252 7.53 -11.55 11.23
N PHE A 253 6.90 -12.60 11.76
CA PHE A 253 6.35 -13.68 10.94
C PHE A 253 5.21 -13.18 10.04
N THR A 254 4.24 -12.49 10.61
CA THR A 254 3.07 -11.99 9.89
C THR A 254 3.48 -11.01 8.79
N GLN A 255 4.39 -10.08 9.07
CA GLN A 255 4.85 -9.10 8.09
C GLN A 255 5.66 -9.74 6.96
N THR A 256 6.50 -10.73 7.26
CA THR A 256 7.25 -11.47 6.22
C THR A 256 6.29 -12.27 5.32
N CYS A 257 5.33 -12.98 5.91
CA CYS A 257 4.32 -13.73 5.15
C CYS A 257 3.40 -12.80 4.34
N SER A 258 3.00 -11.66 4.92
CA SER A 258 2.21 -10.64 4.24
C SER A 258 2.96 -10.07 3.04
N MET A 259 4.25 -9.76 3.17
CA MET A 259 5.08 -9.29 2.07
C MET A 259 5.17 -10.34 0.95
N ALA A 260 5.37 -11.61 1.31
CA ALA A 260 5.37 -12.72 0.34
C ALA A 260 4.01 -12.85 -0.38
N LYS A 261 2.91 -12.75 0.38
CA LYS A 261 1.54 -12.75 -0.16
C LYS A 261 1.33 -11.58 -1.13
N THR A 262 1.75 -10.37 -0.77
CA THR A 262 1.63 -9.17 -1.63
C THR A 262 2.38 -9.36 -2.95
N VAL A 263 3.63 -9.84 -2.92
CA VAL A 263 4.40 -10.13 -4.13
C VAL A 263 3.68 -11.15 -5.01
N TRP A 264 3.22 -12.27 -4.42
CA TRP A 264 2.47 -13.28 -5.15
C TRP A 264 1.19 -12.74 -5.77
N THR A 265 0.41 -11.98 -5.00
CA THR A 265 -0.83 -11.36 -5.46
C THR A 265 -0.57 -10.38 -6.61
N SER A 266 0.47 -9.56 -6.51
CA SER A 266 0.86 -8.61 -7.55
C SER A 266 1.21 -9.34 -8.87
N LEU A 267 1.91 -10.47 -8.80
CA LEU A 267 2.19 -11.31 -9.97
C LEU A 267 0.93 -11.89 -10.61
N VAL A 268 0.00 -12.39 -9.78
CA VAL A 268 -1.30 -12.88 -10.25
C VAL A 268 -2.11 -11.77 -10.91
N TRP A 269 -2.17 -10.59 -10.30
CA TRP A 269 -2.89 -9.44 -10.84
C TRP A 269 -2.26 -8.89 -12.11
N LEU A 270 -0.94 -8.99 -12.24
CA LEU A 270 -0.25 -8.67 -13.50
C LEU A 270 -0.71 -9.58 -14.64
N VAL A 271 -0.77 -10.89 -14.38
CA VAL A 271 -1.27 -11.86 -15.37
C VAL A 271 -2.75 -11.65 -15.70
N GLN A 272 -3.54 -11.20 -14.71
CA GLN A 272 -4.96 -10.86 -14.89
C GLN A 272 -5.18 -9.50 -15.59
N GLY A 273 -4.12 -8.74 -15.88
CA GLY A 273 -4.22 -7.42 -16.51
C GLY A 273 -4.77 -6.31 -15.59
N ARG A 274 -4.74 -6.50 -14.26
CA ARG A 274 -5.11 -5.46 -13.30
C ARG A 274 -4.03 -4.40 -13.15
N PHE A 275 -2.77 -4.77 -13.37
CA PHE A 275 -1.64 -3.85 -13.47
C PHE A 275 -1.28 -3.61 -14.92
N THR A 276 -0.89 -2.39 -15.23
CA THR A 276 -0.43 -1.97 -16.54
C THR A 276 1.10 -2.02 -16.62
N PHE A 277 1.62 -1.95 -17.84
CA PHE A 277 3.06 -1.85 -18.05
C PHE A 277 3.70 -0.63 -17.34
N ASN A 278 2.93 0.45 -17.16
CA ASN A 278 3.40 1.66 -16.47
C ASN A 278 3.58 1.46 -14.97
N ASP A 279 2.87 0.50 -14.36
CA ASP A 279 2.95 0.20 -12.92
C ASP A 279 4.19 -0.64 -12.56
N MET A 280 4.90 -1.16 -13.57
CA MET A 280 6.11 -1.97 -13.36
C MET A 280 7.33 -1.07 -13.25
N SER A 281 8.18 -1.35 -12.27
CA SER A 281 9.48 -0.70 -12.09
C SER A 281 10.62 -1.65 -12.44
N GLY A 282 11.55 -1.18 -13.25
CA GLY A 282 12.78 -1.89 -13.57
C GLY A 282 13.93 -1.50 -12.63
N PRO A 283 15.18 -1.91 -12.97
CA PRO A 283 16.35 -1.60 -12.16
C PRO A 283 16.57 -0.11 -11.90
N VAL A 284 16.24 0.74 -12.87
CA VAL A 284 16.36 2.21 -12.75
C VAL A 284 15.31 2.73 -11.78
N GLY A 285 14.06 2.28 -11.92
CA GLY A 285 12.97 2.65 -11.03
C GLY A 285 13.20 2.21 -9.58
N ILE A 286 13.73 0.99 -9.37
CA ILE A 286 14.11 0.51 -8.04
C ILE A 286 15.22 1.40 -7.44
N ALA A 287 16.26 1.74 -8.20
CA ALA A 287 17.34 2.60 -7.73
C ALA A 287 16.82 4.00 -7.35
N THR A 288 15.89 4.55 -8.13
CA THR A 288 15.23 5.83 -7.84
C THR A 288 14.40 5.74 -6.55
N ALA A 289 13.58 4.70 -6.39
CA ALA A 289 12.78 4.49 -5.20
C ALA A 289 13.66 4.35 -3.93
N VAL A 290 14.77 3.62 -4.01
CA VAL A 290 15.76 3.51 -2.90
C VAL A 290 16.32 4.87 -2.53
N THR A 291 16.72 5.67 -3.52
CA THR A 291 17.30 7.01 -3.30
C THR A 291 16.27 7.95 -2.68
N GLN A 292 15.03 7.92 -3.14
CA GLN A 292 13.93 8.75 -2.65
C GLN A 292 13.58 8.40 -1.20
N VAL A 293 13.41 7.11 -0.89
CA VAL A 293 13.11 6.61 0.46
C VAL A 293 14.25 6.94 1.44
N ALA A 294 15.52 6.83 0.99
CA ALA A 294 16.67 7.24 1.78
C ALA A 294 16.68 8.75 2.04
N SER A 295 16.39 9.58 1.02
CA SER A 295 16.37 11.04 1.16
C SER A 295 15.23 11.51 2.09
N MET A 296 14.04 10.89 2.03
CA MET A 296 12.95 11.15 2.96
C MET A 296 13.35 10.81 4.40
N GLY A 297 13.99 9.67 4.62
CA GLY A 297 14.48 9.28 5.94
C GLY A 297 15.52 10.25 6.50
N LEU A 298 16.41 10.79 5.66
CA LEU A 298 17.42 11.75 6.09
C LEU A 298 16.81 13.10 6.54
N GLN A 299 15.62 13.47 6.09
CA GLN A 299 14.91 14.67 6.54
C GLN A 299 14.42 14.53 7.99
N THR A 300 14.12 13.32 8.44
CA THR A 300 13.65 13.02 9.81
C THR A 300 14.80 12.58 10.72
N GLY A 301 15.82 11.90 10.19
CA GLY A 301 17.00 11.49 10.92
C GLY A 301 17.77 10.36 10.25
N PHE A 302 19.05 10.22 10.61
CA PHE A 302 19.90 9.15 10.06
C PHE A 302 19.36 7.74 10.37
N GLY A 303 18.80 7.55 11.58
CA GLY A 303 18.17 6.28 11.97
C GLY A 303 17.00 5.90 11.08
N ASP A 304 16.14 6.87 10.75
CA ASP A 304 15.00 6.67 9.87
C ASP A 304 15.43 6.33 8.44
N ALA A 305 16.48 6.98 7.94
CA ALA A 305 17.05 6.65 6.64
C ALA A 305 17.56 5.20 6.59
N VAL A 306 18.27 4.75 7.63
CA VAL A 306 18.75 3.35 7.73
C VAL A 306 17.57 2.38 7.79
N ASN A 307 16.53 2.67 8.56
CA ASN A 307 15.32 1.84 8.66
C ASN A 307 14.57 1.76 7.34
N ASN A 308 14.44 2.88 6.65
CA ASN A 308 13.79 2.94 5.34
C ASN A 308 14.55 2.11 4.30
N ILE A 309 15.89 2.22 4.27
CA ILE A 309 16.73 1.40 3.38
C ILE A 309 16.61 -0.08 3.76
N LEU A 310 16.66 -0.41 5.05
CA LEU A 310 16.51 -1.78 5.54
C LEU A 310 15.17 -2.38 5.06
N PHE A 311 14.09 -1.61 5.14
CA PHE A 311 12.78 -2.05 4.67
C PHE A 311 12.77 -2.36 3.15
N VAL A 312 13.37 -1.48 2.33
CA VAL A 312 13.49 -1.73 0.88
C VAL A 312 14.35 -2.96 0.58
N MET A 313 15.44 -3.16 1.34
CA MET A 313 16.26 -4.37 1.21
C MET A 313 15.48 -5.65 1.54
N ILE A 314 14.61 -5.62 2.58
CA ILE A 314 13.72 -6.74 2.92
C ILE A 314 12.78 -7.03 1.74
N LEU A 315 12.16 -5.99 1.21
CA LEU A 315 11.24 -6.11 0.06
C LEU A 315 11.92 -6.75 -1.14
N ILE A 316 13.11 -6.27 -1.51
CA ILE A 316 13.89 -6.80 -2.64
C ILE A 316 14.26 -8.27 -2.38
N THR A 317 14.74 -8.59 -1.17
CA THR A 317 15.19 -9.93 -0.82
C THR A 317 14.06 -10.95 -0.84
N VAL A 318 12.90 -10.62 -0.26
CA VAL A 318 11.71 -11.49 -0.28
C VAL A 318 11.18 -11.62 -1.71
N ASN A 319 11.11 -10.50 -2.46
CA ASN A 319 10.68 -10.52 -3.86
C ASN A 319 11.58 -11.43 -4.71
N LEU A 320 12.91 -11.32 -4.55
CA LEU A 320 13.89 -12.16 -5.26
C LEU A 320 13.67 -13.66 -4.95
N GLY A 321 13.40 -13.98 -3.67
CA GLY A 321 13.08 -15.36 -3.27
C GLY A 321 11.85 -15.93 -3.98
N ILE A 322 10.79 -15.13 -4.10
CA ILE A 322 9.54 -15.56 -4.74
C ILE A 322 9.64 -15.60 -6.25
N VAL A 323 10.18 -14.52 -6.85
CA VAL A 323 10.30 -14.41 -8.32
C VAL A 323 11.21 -15.51 -8.86
N ASN A 324 12.31 -15.82 -8.17
CA ASN A 324 13.22 -16.92 -8.61
C ASN A 324 12.53 -18.29 -8.60
N MET A 325 11.45 -18.48 -7.83
CA MET A 325 10.66 -19.73 -7.82
C MET A 325 9.57 -19.78 -8.88
N LEU A 326 9.39 -18.72 -9.70
CA LEU A 326 8.46 -18.77 -10.82
C LEU A 326 8.90 -19.81 -11.85
N PRO A 327 7.95 -20.55 -12.45
CA PRO A 327 8.24 -21.55 -13.49
C PRO A 327 8.60 -20.87 -14.82
N PHE A 328 9.58 -19.98 -14.81
CA PHE A 328 10.03 -19.23 -15.96
C PHE A 328 11.44 -19.67 -16.35
N PRO A 329 11.72 -19.89 -17.65
CA PRO A 329 13.07 -20.21 -18.11
C PRO A 329 14.09 -19.15 -17.66
N ALA A 330 15.31 -19.59 -17.38
CA ALA A 330 16.40 -18.80 -16.79
C ALA A 330 16.29 -18.47 -15.29
N LEU A 331 15.15 -18.73 -14.63
CA LEU A 331 15.02 -18.67 -13.19
C LEU A 331 15.15 -20.05 -12.55
N ASP A 332 15.43 -20.09 -11.24
CA ASP A 332 15.57 -21.34 -10.48
C ASP A 332 14.30 -22.19 -10.54
N GLY A 333 13.11 -21.55 -10.52
CA GLY A 333 11.82 -22.22 -10.67
C GLY A 333 11.63 -22.90 -12.03
N GLY A 334 12.19 -22.36 -13.10
CA GLY A 334 12.23 -23.02 -14.41
C GLY A 334 13.07 -24.31 -14.38
N ARG A 335 14.27 -24.25 -13.79
CA ARG A 335 15.12 -25.43 -13.58
C ARG A 335 14.46 -26.45 -12.66
N PHE A 336 13.83 -26.00 -11.58
CA PHE A 336 13.04 -26.86 -10.70
C PHE A 336 11.93 -27.58 -11.45
N LEU A 337 11.20 -26.88 -12.34
CA LEU A 337 10.14 -27.47 -13.16
C LEU A 337 10.70 -28.58 -14.07
N PHE A 338 11.85 -28.38 -14.70
CA PHE A 338 12.50 -29.45 -15.49
C PHE A 338 12.84 -30.66 -14.64
N LEU A 339 13.40 -30.48 -13.45
CA LEU A 339 13.68 -31.57 -12.52
C LEU A 339 12.42 -32.27 -12.02
N LEU A 340 11.33 -31.53 -11.83
CA LEU A 340 10.04 -32.10 -11.44
C LEU A 340 9.48 -32.99 -12.56
N ILE A 341 9.58 -32.54 -13.80
CA ILE A 341 9.19 -33.33 -14.99
C ILE A 341 10.08 -34.60 -15.09
N GLU A 342 11.39 -34.48 -14.91
CA GLU A 342 12.32 -35.60 -14.89
C GLU A 342 11.94 -36.62 -13.79
N TRP A 343 11.58 -36.15 -12.59
CA TRP A 343 11.19 -36.99 -11.47
C TRP A 343 9.89 -37.75 -11.72
N ILE A 344 8.89 -37.07 -12.30
CA ILE A 344 7.55 -37.65 -12.59
C ILE A 344 7.67 -38.68 -13.71
N PHE A 345 8.28 -38.31 -14.83
CA PHE A 345 8.37 -39.15 -16.02
C PHE A 345 9.51 -40.17 -15.99
N LYS A 346 10.42 -40.06 -14.98
CA LYS A 346 11.61 -40.92 -14.83
C LYS A 346 12.50 -40.97 -16.08
N LYS A 347 12.47 -39.91 -16.88
CA LYS A 347 13.29 -39.76 -18.11
C LYS A 347 14.01 -38.43 -18.03
N PRO A 348 15.36 -38.41 -18.20
CA PRO A 348 16.09 -37.15 -18.19
C PRO A 348 15.71 -36.30 -19.42
N ILE A 349 15.55 -35.01 -19.21
CA ILE A 349 15.34 -34.04 -20.27
C ILE A 349 16.68 -33.88 -21.02
N PRO A 350 16.67 -33.84 -22.37
CA PRO A 350 17.90 -33.61 -23.13
C PRO A 350 18.52 -32.25 -22.72
N ARG A 351 19.78 -32.27 -22.26
CA ARG A 351 20.51 -31.08 -21.83
C ARG A 351 20.48 -29.92 -22.85
N LYS A 352 20.62 -30.26 -24.14
CA LYS A 352 20.55 -29.25 -25.20
C LYS A 352 19.19 -28.52 -25.21
N ALA A 353 18.09 -29.21 -24.94
CA ALA A 353 16.76 -28.62 -24.91
C ALA A 353 16.65 -27.67 -23.69
N GLU A 354 17.11 -28.10 -22.51
CA GLU A 354 17.13 -27.29 -21.30
C GLU A 354 17.99 -26.03 -21.51
N GLN A 355 19.20 -26.16 -22.05
CA GLN A 355 20.08 -25.03 -22.34
C GLN A 355 19.45 -24.04 -23.33
N ILE A 356 18.84 -24.51 -24.40
CA ILE A 356 18.19 -23.64 -25.39
C ILE A 356 17.04 -22.87 -24.73
N VAL A 357 16.18 -23.56 -23.98
CA VAL A 357 15.02 -22.94 -23.33
C VAL A 357 15.49 -21.90 -22.30
N ASN A 358 16.48 -22.21 -21.50
CA ASN A 358 17.04 -21.26 -20.53
C ASN A 358 17.74 -20.08 -21.20
N THR A 359 18.48 -20.28 -22.28
CA THR A 359 19.13 -19.19 -23.04
C THR A 359 18.10 -18.28 -23.67
N VAL A 360 17.06 -18.83 -24.30
CA VAL A 360 15.95 -18.04 -24.89
C VAL A 360 15.25 -17.27 -23.77
N GLY A 361 14.93 -17.91 -22.65
CA GLY A 361 14.32 -17.26 -21.48
C GLY A 361 15.16 -16.11 -20.95
N LEU A 362 16.48 -16.31 -20.83
CA LEU A 362 17.41 -15.27 -20.38
C LEU A 362 17.43 -14.07 -21.34
N VAL A 363 17.48 -14.31 -22.65
CA VAL A 363 17.45 -13.24 -23.65
C VAL A 363 16.15 -12.46 -23.59
N LEU A 364 15.00 -13.14 -23.42
CA LEU A 364 13.70 -12.51 -23.29
C LEU A 364 13.62 -11.68 -21.98
N LEU A 365 14.13 -12.22 -20.87
CA LEU A 365 14.16 -11.51 -19.59
C LEU A 365 15.02 -10.24 -19.68
N LEU A 366 16.22 -10.33 -20.26
CA LEU A 366 17.11 -9.18 -20.43
C LEU A 366 16.50 -8.13 -21.38
N ALA A 367 15.87 -8.55 -22.46
CA ALA A 367 15.16 -7.65 -23.37
C ALA A 367 14.01 -6.93 -22.65
N PHE A 368 13.22 -7.65 -21.86
CA PHE A 368 12.14 -7.10 -21.07
C PHE A 368 12.66 -6.11 -20.02
N MET A 369 13.72 -6.44 -19.27
CA MET A 369 14.37 -5.54 -18.32
C MET A 369 14.88 -4.27 -19.01
N LEU A 370 15.45 -4.38 -20.20
CA LEU A 370 15.92 -3.23 -20.98
C LEU A 370 14.76 -2.31 -21.36
N ILE A 371 13.65 -2.86 -21.84
CA ILE A 371 12.44 -2.08 -22.22
C ILE A 371 11.89 -1.32 -20.99
N ILE A 372 11.78 -1.99 -19.84
CA ILE A 372 11.31 -1.34 -18.61
C ILE A 372 12.30 -0.26 -18.17
N SER A 373 13.62 -0.51 -18.23
CA SER A 373 14.65 0.47 -17.85
C SER A 373 14.58 1.73 -18.74
N VAL A 374 14.35 1.57 -20.05
CA VAL A 374 14.17 2.72 -20.97
C VAL A 374 12.90 3.50 -20.59
N LYS A 375 11.80 2.82 -20.27
CA LYS A 375 10.58 3.46 -19.77
C LYS A 375 10.86 4.24 -18.48
N ASP A 376 11.53 3.64 -17.49
CA ASP A 376 11.85 4.28 -16.22
C ASP A 376 12.70 5.56 -16.43
N VAL A 377 13.72 5.50 -17.30
CA VAL A 377 14.53 6.68 -17.66
C VAL A 377 13.67 7.75 -18.32
N PHE A 378 12.76 7.36 -19.22
CA PHE A 378 11.85 8.30 -19.85
C PHE A 378 10.94 8.98 -18.83
N GLN A 379 10.34 8.22 -17.90
CA GLN A 379 9.52 8.77 -16.82
C GLN A 379 10.31 9.70 -15.90
N LEU A 380 11.58 9.38 -15.61
CA LEU A 380 12.48 10.23 -14.82
C LEU A 380 12.74 11.58 -15.50
N VAL A 381 13.04 11.55 -16.81
CA VAL A 381 13.34 12.78 -17.59
C VAL A 381 12.11 13.64 -17.80
N THR A 382 10.94 13.04 -17.92
CA THR A 382 9.66 13.77 -18.12
C THR A 382 8.99 14.19 -16.81
N GLY A 383 9.55 13.80 -15.64
CA GLY A 383 8.92 14.10 -14.34
C GLY A 383 7.64 13.30 -14.06
N THR A 384 7.35 12.25 -14.84
CA THR A 384 6.14 11.43 -14.71
C THR A 384 6.39 10.16 -13.89
N PHE A 385 7.54 10.07 -13.20
CA PHE A 385 7.86 8.91 -12.38
C PHE A 385 6.96 8.87 -11.14
N PRO A 386 6.29 7.73 -10.85
CA PRO A 386 5.41 7.61 -9.69
C PRO A 386 6.15 7.96 -8.39
N GLY A 387 5.65 8.96 -7.65
CA GLY A 387 6.21 9.38 -6.37
C GLY A 387 7.28 10.49 -6.42
N MET A 388 7.47 11.13 -7.58
CA MET A 388 8.17 12.41 -7.67
C MET A 388 7.22 13.58 -7.54
#